data_c5b3f4a423ffd73a94114f7652088c00
#
_entry.id   c5b3f4a423ffd73a94114f7652088c00
#
_cell.length_a   1.000
_cell.length_b   1.000
_cell.length_c   1.000
_cell.angle_alpha   90.00
_cell.angle_beta   90.00
_cell.angle_gamma   90.00
#
_symmetry.space_group_name_H-M   'P 1'
#
loop_
_entity.id
_entity.type
_entity.pdbx_description
1 polymer ?
#
loop_
_entity_poly.entity_id
_entity_poly.type
_entity_poly.pdbx_seq_one_letter_code
_entity_poly.pdbx_strand_id
1 'polypeptide(L)'
;ALGAILSTQLGEPAFSTPVVLVTLSVLGSQILTGALNDWADQGRDALVQRTKPIPAGQVGPRGALALAVGGLALQVATSIPLGAVALLVGLAASASATTYNLWLSRSAASFLPYLVSFALLPIWIATGVGAPLERIAAAPLLVGPFAVAAHLANTVRDFDADAHIGSGNLAQRLGRRTAFGLAWGMAMAVGIGVGTAFVVGGSTHVVGLALGAIGLAAVAQGIMGAQRLWAGMLVAAVCWTASWALATG
;
A
#
# COMPACT_ATOMS: atom_id res chain seq x y z
N ALA A 1 -3.14 4.81 -11.83
CA ALA A 1 -4.53 4.39 -12.09
C ALA A 1 -5.53 5.34 -11.43
N LEU A 2 -5.67 5.39 -10.08
CA LEU A 2 -6.68 6.21 -9.39
C LEU A 2 -6.68 7.68 -9.84
N GLY A 3 -5.52 8.33 -9.89
CA GLY A 3 -5.41 9.73 -10.33
C GLY A 3 -5.90 9.95 -11.76
N ALA A 4 -5.59 9.03 -12.68
CA ALA A 4 -6.05 9.09 -14.06
C ALA A 4 -7.58 8.97 -14.16
N ILE A 5 -8.18 8.08 -13.37
CA ILE A 5 -9.64 7.89 -13.31
C ILE A 5 -10.32 9.16 -12.79
N LEU A 6 -9.84 9.68 -11.67
CA LEU A 6 -10.40 10.91 -11.10
C LEU A 6 -10.25 12.10 -12.05
N SER A 7 -9.12 12.20 -12.77
CA SER A 7 -8.88 13.23 -13.77
C SER A 7 -9.90 13.15 -14.91
N THR A 8 -10.12 11.96 -15.47
CA THR A 8 -11.13 11.78 -16.54
C THR A 8 -12.55 12.07 -16.08
N GLN A 9 -12.90 11.77 -14.83
CA GLN A 9 -14.20 12.11 -14.24
C GLN A 9 -14.39 13.63 -14.05
N LEU A 10 -13.30 14.40 -14.03
CA LEU A 10 -13.32 15.86 -14.01
C LEU A 10 -13.34 16.47 -15.42
N GLY A 11 -13.37 15.63 -16.46
CA GLY A 11 -13.29 16.09 -17.86
C GLY A 11 -11.86 16.41 -18.33
N GLU A 12 -10.86 16.04 -17.53
CA GLU A 12 -9.45 16.28 -17.84
C GLU A 12 -8.80 15.04 -18.48
N PRO A 13 -7.68 15.19 -19.22
CA PRO A 13 -6.94 14.05 -19.75
C PRO A 13 -6.46 13.09 -18.65
N ALA A 14 -6.46 11.79 -18.94
CA ALA A 14 -5.95 10.75 -18.02
C ALA A 14 -4.49 10.96 -17.59
N PHE A 15 -3.70 11.65 -18.41
CA PHE A 15 -2.30 12.03 -18.15
C PHE A 15 -2.14 13.56 -18.04
N SER A 16 -3.06 14.21 -17.33
CA SER A 16 -2.95 15.64 -17.02
C SER A 16 -1.73 15.93 -16.14
N THR A 17 -1.26 17.18 -16.12
CA THR A 17 -0.11 17.59 -15.29
C THR A 17 -0.28 17.22 -13.81
N PRO A 18 -1.45 17.42 -13.15
CA PRO A 18 -1.65 16.97 -11.77
C PRO A 18 -1.48 15.46 -11.59
N VAL A 19 -1.95 14.64 -12.55
CA VAL A 19 -1.78 13.17 -12.49
C VAL A 19 -0.32 12.77 -12.56
N VAL A 20 0.46 13.40 -13.43
CA VAL A 20 1.91 13.15 -13.53
C VAL A 20 2.60 13.55 -12.23
N LEU A 21 2.32 14.75 -11.72
CA LEU A 21 2.94 15.26 -10.50
C LEU A 21 2.60 14.40 -9.28
N VAL A 22 1.33 14.01 -9.08
CA VAL A 22 0.97 13.13 -7.93
C VAL A 22 1.59 11.74 -8.07
N THR A 23 1.73 11.24 -9.30
CA THR A 23 2.40 9.96 -9.55
C THR A 23 3.88 10.02 -9.19
N LEU A 24 4.57 11.09 -9.60
CA LEU A 24 5.98 11.32 -9.22
C LEU A 24 6.14 11.55 -7.72
N SER A 25 5.19 12.23 -7.09
CA SER A 25 5.19 12.44 -5.65
C SER A 25 5.05 11.11 -4.87
N VAL A 26 4.12 10.26 -5.29
CA VAL A 26 3.99 8.90 -4.73
C VAL A 26 5.25 8.07 -4.99
N LEU A 27 5.84 8.15 -6.19
CA LEU A 27 7.11 7.48 -6.50
C LEU A 27 8.24 7.96 -5.57
N GLY A 28 8.34 9.27 -5.34
CA GLY A 28 9.30 9.84 -4.40
C GLY A 28 9.14 9.26 -2.99
N SER A 29 7.90 9.14 -2.51
CA SER A 29 7.59 8.48 -1.24
C SER A 29 8.01 7.00 -1.21
N GLN A 30 7.81 6.26 -2.30
CA GLN A 30 8.25 4.85 -2.37
C GLN A 30 9.78 4.74 -2.37
N ILE A 31 10.49 5.64 -3.06
CA ILE A 31 11.96 5.69 -3.03
C ILE A 31 12.44 6.01 -1.61
N LEU A 32 11.86 7.02 -0.96
CA LEU A 32 12.17 7.37 0.43
C LEU A 32 12.01 6.15 1.35
N THR A 33 10.82 5.55 1.35
CA THR A 33 10.48 4.50 2.32
C THR A 33 11.20 3.19 2.03
N GLY A 34 11.40 2.82 0.77
CA GLY A 34 12.14 1.63 0.37
C GLY A 34 13.64 1.72 0.71
N ALA A 35 14.28 2.83 0.34
CA ALA A 35 15.69 3.04 0.65
C ALA A 35 15.97 3.16 2.16
N LEU A 36 15.04 3.80 2.89
CA LEU A 36 15.13 3.91 4.35
C LEU A 36 14.89 2.55 5.04
N ASN A 37 14.02 1.70 4.50
CA ASN A 37 13.83 0.34 4.98
C ASN A 37 15.12 -0.47 4.86
N ASP A 38 15.75 -0.48 3.68
CA ASP A 38 17.00 -1.20 3.45
C ASP A 38 18.14 -0.67 4.34
N TRP A 39 18.20 0.65 4.56
CA TRP A 39 19.16 1.24 5.47
C TRP A 39 18.93 0.85 6.93
N ALA A 40 17.68 0.91 7.41
CA ALA A 40 17.32 0.60 8.79
C ALA A 40 17.52 -0.89 9.13
N ASP A 41 17.26 -1.76 8.16
CA ASP A 41 17.30 -3.21 8.33
C ASP A 41 18.64 -3.84 7.87
N GLN A 42 19.64 -3.07 7.43
CA GLN A 42 20.89 -3.58 6.82
C GLN A 42 21.57 -4.69 7.64
N GLY A 43 21.65 -4.54 8.97
CA GLY A 43 22.26 -5.54 9.85
C GLY A 43 21.48 -6.85 9.93
N ARG A 44 20.16 -6.76 9.91
CA ARG A 44 19.24 -7.90 9.92
C ARG A 44 19.23 -8.61 8.56
N ASP A 45 19.16 -7.84 7.51
CA ASP A 45 19.13 -8.34 6.14
C ASP A 45 20.41 -9.10 5.79
N ALA A 46 21.56 -8.70 6.34
CA ALA A 46 22.81 -9.43 6.20
C ALA A 46 22.75 -10.87 6.78
N LEU A 47 21.85 -11.14 7.72
CA LEU A 47 21.65 -12.47 8.31
C LEU A 47 20.67 -13.33 7.51
N VAL A 48 19.57 -12.74 7.04
CA VAL A 48 18.41 -13.52 6.52
C VAL A 48 18.06 -13.19 5.07
N GLN A 49 18.49 -12.04 4.53
CA GLN A 49 18.16 -11.56 3.18
C GLN A 49 19.40 -11.01 2.44
N ARG A 50 20.43 -11.84 2.32
CA ARG A 50 21.73 -11.48 1.75
C ARG A 50 21.70 -10.97 0.30
N THR A 51 20.60 -11.20 -0.42
CA THR A 51 20.42 -10.74 -1.81
C THR A 51 19.93 -9.30 -1.92
N LYS A 52 19.54 -8.67 -0.80
CA LYS A 52 19.16 -7.25 -0.79
C LYS A 52 20.34 -6.33 -1.16
N PRO A 53 20.06 -5.13 -1.72
CA PRO A 53 21.10 -4.27 -2.31
C PRO A 53 22.26 -3.93 -1.36
N ILE A 54 22.01 -3.64 -0.08
CA ILE A 54 23.07 -3.29 0.87
C ILE A 54 23.90 -4.52 1.28
N PRO A 55 23.31 -5.64 1.76
CA PRO A 55 24.05 -6.86 2.06
C PRO A 55 24.82 -7.43 0.86
N ALA A 56 24.26 -7.30 -0.35
CA ALA A 56 24.93 -7.76 -1.58
C ALA A 56 26.05 -6.82 -2.07
N GLY A 57 26.30 -5.70 -1.39
CA GLY A 57 27.34 -4.73 -1.77
C GLY A 57 27.02 -3.90 -3.02
N GLN A 58 25.76 -3.95 -3.52
CA GLN A 58 25.32 -3.20 -4.70
C GLN A 58 25.15 -1.70 -4.39
N VAL A 59 24.74 -1.38 -3.17
CA VAL A 59 24.55 -0.02 -2.68
C VAL A 59 25.14 0.09 -1.27
N GLY A 60 25.96 1.12 -1.01
CA GLY A 60 26.43 1.40 0.34
C GLY A 60 25.35 2.07 1.21
N PRO A 61 25.43 1.97 2.56
CA PRO A 61 24.47 2.59 3.48
C PRO A 61 24.27 4.10 3.25
N ARG A 62 25.37 4.82 2.92
CA ARG A 62 25.28 6.25 2.58
C ARG A 62 24.52 6.50 1.28
N GLY A 63 24.67 5.61 0.29
CA GLY A 63 23.93 5.65 -0.96
C GLY A 63 22.42 5.43 -0.75
N ALA A 64 22.04 4.49 0.11
CA ALA A 64 20.65 4.27 0.50
C ALA A 64 20.04 5.51 1.18
N LEU A 65 20.77 6.14 2.12
CA LEU A 65 20.31 7.40 2.72
C LEU A 65 20.20 8.55 1.70
N ALA A 66 21.14 8.66 0.77
CA ALA A 66 21.07 9.67 -0.29
C ALA A 66 19.85 9.45 -1.20
N LEU A 67 19.53 8.18 -1.53
CA LEU A 67 18.30 7.83 -2.26
C LEU A 67 17.04 8.18 -1.46
N ALA A 68 17.02 7.92 -0.16
CA ALA A 68 15.89 8.27 0.71
C ALA A 68 15.66 9.79 0.73
N VAL A 69 16.72 10.59 0.88
CA VAL A 69 16.65 12.07 0.83
C VAL A 69 16.22 12.54 -0.56
N GLY A 70 16.75 11.96 -1.63
CA GLY A 70 16.35 12.26 -3.01
C GLY A 70 14.87 11.95 -3.26
N GLY A 71 14.38 10.82 -2.72
CA GLY A 71 12.96 10.45 -2.77
C GLY A 71 12.07 11.46 -2.05
N LEU A 72 12.46 11.92 -0.86
CA LEU A 72 11.74 12.97 -0.14
C LEU A 72 11.75 14.29 -0.92
N ALA A 73 12.90 14.67 -1.47
CA ALA A 73 13.01 15.89 -2.27
C ALA A 73 12.11 15.82 -3.52
N LEU A 74 12.09 14.69 -4.22
CA LEU A 74 11.18 14.46 -5.35
C LEU A 74 9.71 14.59 -4.92
N GLN A 75 9.33 13.91 -3.83
CA GLN A 75 7.98 13.98 -3.28
C GLN A 75 7.56 15.43 -3.00
N VAL A 76 8.38 16.18 -2.28
CA VAL A 76 8.08 17.57 -1.90
C VAL A 76 8.00 18.46 -3.15
N ALA A 77 9.00 18.40 -4.03
CA ALA A 77 9.06 19.23 -5.23
C ALA A 77 7.84 19.03 -6.16
N THR A 78 7.39 17.79 -6.30
CA THR A 78 6.23 17.44 -7.13
C THR A 78 4.89 17.65 -6.43
N SER A 79 4.86 17.68 -5.07
CA SER A 79 3.64 17.96 -4.30
C SER A 79 3.35 19.48 -4.16
N ILE A 80 4.35 20.34 -4.14
CA ILE A 80 4.17 21.80 -3.96
C ILE A 80 3.17 22.38 -5.00
N PRO A 81 3.29 22.10 -6.30
CA PRO A 81 2.34 22.59 -7.29
C PRO A 81 0.91 22.04 -7.14
N LEU A 82 0.74 20.93 -6.43
CA LEU A 82 -0.56 20.29 -6.17
C LEU A 82 -1.33 20.93 -5.01
N GLY A 83 -0.69 21.85 -4.28
CA GLY A 83 -1.28 22.57 -3.17
C GLY A 83 -0.97 22.02 -1.80
N ALA A 84 -1.23 22.83 -0.77
CA ALA A 84 -0.84 22.54 0.62
C ALA A 84 -1.48 21.24 1.18
N VAL A 85 -2.75 20.97 0.83
CA VAL A 85 -3.45 19.79 1.34
C VAL A 85 -2.80 18.50 0.80
N ALA A 86 -2.55 18.42 -0.51
CA ALA A 86 -1.89 17.27 -1.11
C ALA A 86 -0.48 17.06 -0.55
N LEU A 87 0.28 18.16 -0.38
CA LEU A 87 1.62 18.11 0.23
C LEU A 87 1.55 17.56 1.67
N LEU A 88 0.69 18.09 2.52
CA LEU A 88 0.59 17.69 3.93
C LEU A 88 0.10 16.26 4.09
N VAL A 89 -0.91 15.84 3.32
CA VAL A 89 -1.40 14.45 3.33
C VAL A 89 -0.31 13.48 2.86
N GLY A 90 0.41 13.82 1.79
CA GLY A 90 1.52 13.01 1.29
C GLY A 90 2.67 12.90 2.31
N LEU A 91 3.03 14.01 2.96
CA LEU A 91 4.05 14.00 4.02
C LEU A 91 3.61 13.19 5.24
N ALA A 92 2.34 13.28 5.65
CA ALA A 92 1.79 12.48 6.75
C ALA A 92 1.83 10.98 6.43
N ALA A 93 1.48 10.58 5.19
CA ALA A 93 1.58 9.18 4.74
C ALA A 93 3.03 8.69 4.78
N SER A 94 3.97 9.48 4.26
CA SER A 94 5.40 9.14 4.26
C SER A 94 6.01 9.13 5.65
N ALA A 95 5.62 10.05 6.54
CA ALA A 95 6.05 10.06 7.94
C ALA A 95 5.58 8.80 8.68
N SER A 96 4.33 8.38 8.46
CA SER A 96 3.81 7.13 9.00
C SER A 96 4.63 5.92 8.52
N ALA A 97 4.92 5.80 7.23
CA ALA A 97 5.74 4.72 6.68
C ALA A 97 7.21 4.78 7.18
N THR A 98 7.76 5.99 7.37
CA THR A 98 9.09 6.19 7.97
C THR A 98 9.10 5.71 9.43
N THR A 99 8.04 5.99 10.19
CA THR A 99 7.87 5.52 11.58
C THR A 99 7.86 3.99 11.64
N TYR A 100 7.25 3.31 10.66
CA TYR A 100 7.35 1.87 10.53
C TYR A 100 8.80 1.41 10.41
N ASN A 101 9.55 1.95 9.45
CA ASN A 101 10.91 1.52 9.16
C ASN A 101 11.86 1.71 10.34
N LEU A 102 11.74 2.83 11.06
CA LEU A 102 12.67 3.18 12.13
C LEU A 102 12.33 2.53 13.47
N TRP A 103 11.04 2.37 13.80
CA TRP A 103 10.64 1.98 15.17
C TRP A 103 9.60 0.88 15.25
N LEU A 104 8.57 0.89 14.39
CA LEU A 104 7.39 0.04 14.59
C LEU A 104 7.45 -1.32 13.88
N SER A 105 8.36 -1.53 12.93
CA SER A 105 8.45 -2.78 12.14
C SER A 105 8.57 -4.04 13.02
N ARG A 106 9.19 -3.91 14.20
CA ARG A 106 9.44 -5.01 15.14
C ARG A 106 8.52 -4.99 16.36
N SER A 107 7.45 -4.21 16.35
CA SER A 107 6.52 -4.06 17.46
C SER A 107 5.13 -4.63 17.14
N ALA A 108 4.31 -4.84 18.18
CA ALA A 108 2.91 -5.19 18.00
C ALA A 108 2.12 -4.13 17.21
N ALA A 109 2.59 -2.89 17.19
CA ALA A 109 1.99 -1.78 16.44
C ALA A 109 2.44 -1.70 14.98
N SER A 110 3.16 -2.72 14.45
CA SER A 110 3.67 -2.74 13.07
C SER A 110 2.59 -2.57 11.99
N PHE A 111 1.33 -2.85 12.30
CA PHE A 111 0.20 -2.68 11.39
C PHE A 111 -0.27 -1.22 11.24
N LEU A 112 -0.08 -0.37 12.27
CA LEU A 112 -0.59 1.00 12.28
C LEU A 112 -0.07 1.87 11.12
N PRO A 113 1.22 1.86 10.80
CA PRO A 113 1.71 2.64 9.67
C PRO A 113 1.14 2.18 8.32
N TYR A 114 0.89 0.88 8.14
CA TYR A 114 0.20 0.38 6.95
C TYR A 114 -1.23 0.90 6.88
N LEU A 115 -1.97 0.82 8.00
CA LEU A 115 -3.32 1.36 8.07
C LEU A 115 -3.35 2.84 7.68
N VAL A 116 -2.51 3.66 8.32
CA VAL A 116 -2.51 5.12 8.16
C VAL A 116 -2.00 5.51 6.77
N SER A 117 -0.82 5.04 6.36
CA SER A 117 -0.22 5.44 5.08
C SER A 117 -1.09 5.08 3.89
N PHE A 118 -1.69 3.89 3.91
CA PHE A 118 -2.52 3.42 2.80
C PHE A 118 -3.94 3.99 2.84
N ALA A 119 -4.50 4.31 4.01
CA ALA A 119 -5.75 5.06 4.09
C ALA A 119 -5.59 6.52 3.60
N LEU A 120 -4.43 7.12 3.81
CA LEU A 120 -4.12 8.48 3.31
C LEU A 120 -3.82 8.50 1.81
N LEU A 121 -3.39 7.40 1.20
CA LEU A 121 -3.01 7.36 -0.21
C LEU A 121 -4.12 7.81 -1.18
N PRO A 122 -5.37 7.30 -1.10
CA PRO A 122 -6.45 7.79 -1.96
C PRO A 122 -6.78 9.27 -1.71
N ILE A 123 -6.70 9.75 -0.46
CA ILE A 123 -6.91 11.16 -0.12
C ILE A 123 -5.83 12.03 -0.76
N TRP A 124 -4.57 11.62 -0.64
CA TRP A 124 -3.44 12.30 -1.28
C TRP A 124 -3.61 12.41 -2.79
N ILE A 125 -3.98 11.32 -3.45
CA ILE A 125 -4.19 11.30 -4.89
C ILE A 125 -5.37 12.20 -5.28
N ALA A 126 -6.51 12.10 -4.60
CA ALA A 126 -7.70 12.89 -4.90
C ALA A 126 -7.42 14.39 -4.73
N THR A 127 -6.83 14.80 -3.62
CA THR A 127 -6.45 16.21 -3.38
C THR A 127 -5.42 16.71 -4.38
N GLY A 128 -4.48 15.83 -4.80
CA GLY A 128 -3.46 16.16 -5.81
C GLY A 128 -4.01 16.42 -7.21
N VAL A 129 -5.12 15.75 -7.59
CA VAL A 129 -5.78 15.97 -8.88
C VAL A 129 -6.98 16.92 -8.78
N GLY A 130 -7.25 17.51 -7.61
CA GLY A 130 -8.37 18.42 -7.38
C GLY A 130 -9.73 17.74 -7.35
N ALA A 131 -9.79 16.42 -7.11
CA ALA A 131 -11.06 15.71 -7.06
C ALA A 131 -11.73 15.85 -5.68
N PRO A 132 -13.08 16.00 -5.65
CA PRO A 132 -13.84 16.02 -4.41
C PRO A 132 -13.66 14.71 -3.61
N LEU A 133 -13.48 14.82 -2.28
CA LEU A 133 -13.24 13.65 -1.42
C LEU A 133 -14.44 12.71 -1.34
N GLU A 134 -15.64 13.21 -1.60
CA GLU A 134 -16.87 12.40 -1.66
C GLU A 134 -16.77 11.26 -2.70
N ARG A 135 -16.04 11.50 -3.80
CA ARG A 135 -15.81 10.49 -4.84
C ARG A 135 -14.99 9.30 -4.37
N ILE A 136 -14.21 9.48 -3.30
CA ILE A 136 -13.33 8.44 -2.76
C ILE A 136 -13.66 8.08 -1.32
N ALA A 137 -14.85 8.47 -0.80
CA ALA A 137 -15.20 8.35 0.62
C ALA A 137 -15.01 6.93 1.19
N ALA A 138 -15.31 5.89 0.40
CA ALA A 138 -15.11 4.49 0.81
C ALA A 138 -13.64 4.03 0.67
N ALA A 139 -12.84 4.65 -0.19
CA ALA A 139 -11.50 4.15 -0.52
C ALA A 139 -10.55 4.09 0.70
N PRO A 140 -10.44 5.09 1.57
CA PRO A 140 -9.61 5.01 2.78
C PRO A 140 -9.99 3.85 3.70
N LEU A 141 -11.30 3.57 3.82
CA LEU A 141 -11.86 2.52 4.67
C LEU A 141 -11.63 1.10 4.12
N LEU A 142 -11.31 0.98 2.84
CA LEU A 142 -11.02 -0.29 2.18
C LEU A 142 -9.50 -0.49 2.00
N VAL A 143 -8.80 0.54 1.54
CA VAL A 143 -7.36 0.46 1.20
C VAL A 143 -6.49 0.32 2.45
N GLY A 144 -6.78 1.04 3.53
CA GLY A 144 -6.05 0.91 4.80
C GLY A 144 -6.13 -0.49 5.41
N PRO A 145 -7.34 -1.03 5.67
CA PRO A 145 -7.49 -2.41 6.16
C PRO A 145 -6.91 -3.46 5.21
N PHE A 146 -7.01 -3.29 3.89
CA PHE A 146 -6.38 -4.18 2.92
C PHE A 146 -4.86 -4.18 3.06
N ALA A 147 -4.24 -3.01 3.26
CA ALA A 147 -2.81 -2.91 3.48
C ALA A 147 -2.38 -3.59 4.79
N VAL A 148 -3.19 -3.52 5.86
CA VAL A 148 -2.94 -4.27 7.10
C VAL A 148 -3.02 -5.77 6.84
N ALA A 149 -4.03 -6.24 6.09
CA ALA A 149 -4.15 -7.64 5.71
C ALA A 149 -2.92 -8.12 4.90
N ALA A 150 -2.47 -7.32 3.93
CA ALA A 150 -1.28 -7.60 3.13
C ALA A 150 0.00 -7.61 3.99
N HIS A 151 0.14 -6.67 4.93
CA HIS A 151 1.25 -6.67 5.89
C HIS A 151 1.27 -7.95 6.73
N LEU A 152 0.13 -8.35 7.30
CA LEU A 152 0.03 -9.61 8.06
C LEU A 152 0.33 -10.83 7.18
N ALA A 153 -0.17 -10.89 5.96
CA ALA A 153 0.12 -12.01 5.05
C ALA A 153 1.62 -12.11 4.73
N ASN A 154 2.28 -10.96 4.53
CA ASN A 154 3.73 -10.91 4.31
C ASN A 154 4.51 -11.40 5.54
N THR A 155 4.17 -10.91 6.74
CA THR A 155 4.84 -11.32 7.99
C THR A 155 4.56 -12.77 8.35
N VAL A 156 3.39 -13.32 8.02
CA VAL A 156 3.10 -14.76 8.17
C VAL A 156 3.91 -15.61 7.20
N ARG A 157 4.14 -15.14 5.99
CA ARG A 157 5.01 -15.81 5.01
C ARG A 157 6.44 -15.93 5.54
N ASP A 158 6.93 -14.87 6.17
CA ASP A 158 8.30 -14.75 6.66
C ASP A 158 8.41 -15.12 8.16
N PHE A 159 7.39 -15.77 8.75
CA PHE A 159 7.21 -15.98 10.19
C PHE A 159 8.41 -16.64 10.90
N ASP A 160 8.98 -17.69 10.31
CA ASP A 160 10.10 -18.42 10.92
C ASP A 160 11.40 -17.60 10.84
N ALA A 161 11.62 -16.89 9.75
CA ALA A 161 12.76 -15.98 9.60
C ALA A 161 12.69 -14.83 10.60
N ASP A 162 11.49 -14.24 10.78
CA ASP A 162 11.24 -13.19 11.76
C ASP A 162 11.44 -13.68 13.21
N ALA A 163 10.99 -14.90 13.52
CA ALA A 163 11.21 -15.51 14.83
C ALA A 163 12.71 -15.72 15.11
N HIS A 164 13.47 -16.16 14.11
CA HIS A 164 14.90 -16.44 14.24
C HIS A 164 15.72 -15.20 14.60
N ILE A 165 15.29 -14.02 14.16
CA ILE A 165 15.93 -12.73 14.46
C ILE A 165 15.26 -11.96 15.60
N GLY A 166 14.36 -12.61 16.37
CA GLY A 166 13.71 -12.02 17.53
C GLY A 166 12.75 -10.87 17.21
N SER A 167 12.12 -10.87 16.03
CA SER A 167 11.11 -9.86 15.68
C SER A 167 9.89 -9.97 16.60
N GLY A 168 9.46 -8.84 17.18
CA GLY A 168 8.26 -8.74 18.01
C GLY A 168 7.06 -8.15 17.28
N ASN A 169 6.99 -8.30 15.93
CA ASN A 169 5.90 -7.77 15.12
C ASN A 169 4.54 -8.38 15.49
N LEU A 170 3.45 -7.80 14.95
CA LEU A 170 2.09 -8.23 15.29
C LEU A 170 1.88 -9.72 15.02
N ALA A 171 2.37 -10.27 13.90
CA ALA A 171 2.18 -11.68 13.57
C ALA A 171 2.87 -12.61 14.59
N GLN A 172 4.08 -12.25 15.06
CA GLN A 172 4.80 -12.99 16.10
C GLN A 172 4.03 -12.96 17.42
N ARG A 173 3.39 -11.85 17.78
CA ARG A 173 2.58 -11.70 18.99
C ARG A 173 1.29 -12.50 18.95
N LEU A 174 0.62 -12.54 17.80
CA LEU A 174 -0.64 -13.27 17.62
C LEU A 174 -0.44 -14.78 17.42
N GLY A 175 0.74 -15.19 17.00
CA GLY A 175 1.01 -16.53 16.52
C GLY A 175 0.54 -16.74 15.06
N ARG A 176 1.21 -17.66 14.36
CA ARG A 176 1.04 -17.91 12.92
C ARG A 176 -0.41 -18.12 12.49
N ARG A 177 -1.17 -18.97 13.22
CA ARG A 177 -2.55 -19.32 12.86
C ARG A 177 -3.49 -18.12 12.96
N THR A 178 -3.42 -17.38 14.06
CA THR A 178 -4.27 -16.21 14.29
C THR A 178 -3.95 -15.10 13.30
N ALA A 179 -2.66 -14.79 13.09
CA ALA A 179 -2.22 -13.79 12.14
C ALA A 179 -2.65 -14.13 10.70
N PHE A 180 -2.54 -15.40 10.30
CA PHE A 180 -3.01 -15.88 9.01
C PHE A 180 -4.53 -15.73 8.87
N GLY A 181 -5.30 -16.18 9.86
CA GLY A 181 -6.76 -16.06 9.86
C GLY A 181 -7.23 -14.62 9.77
N LEU A 182 -6.59 -13.71 10.52
CA LEU A 182 -6.88 -12.28 10.45
C LEU A 182 -6.54 -11.69 9.08
N ALA A 183 -5.35 -12.00 8.53
CA ALA A 183 -4.95 -11.52 7.20
C ALA A 183 -5.96 -11.95 6.13
N TRP A 184 -6.30 -13.24 6.11
CA TRP A 184 -7.27 -13.79 5.17
C TRP A 184 -8.67 -13.20 5.36
N GLY A 185 -9.18 -13.19 6.61
CA GLY A 185 -10.52 -12.68 6.95
C GLY A 185 -10.68 -11.20 6.64
N MET A 186 -9.68 -10.37 6.96
CA MET A 186 -9.69 -8.95 6.61
C MET A 186 -9.69 -8.72 5.09
N ALA A 187 -8.85 -9.46 4.34
CA ALA A 187 -8.82 -9.34 2.90
C ALA A 187 -10.15 -9.76 2.26
N MET A 188 -10.78 -10.84 2.75
CA MET A 188 -12.12 -11.25 2.34
C MET A 188 -13.17 -10.18 2.64
N ALA A 189 -13.15 -9.61 3.84
CA ALA A 189 -14.08 -8.54 4.24
C ALA A 189 -13.92 -7.30 3.34
N VAL A 190 -12.68 -6.92 3.01
CA VAL A 190 -12.43 -5.81 2.07
C VAL A 190 -12.96 -6.16 0.68
N GLY A 191 -12.75 -7.36 0.18
CA GLY A 191 -13.27 -7.79 -1.12
C GLY A 191 -14.80 -7.76 -1.19
N ILE A 192 -15.47 -8.19 -0.12
CA ILE A 192 -16.93 -8.08 0.00
C ILE A 192 -17.33 -6.60 0.05
N GLY A 193 -16.61 -5.77 0.79
CA GLY A 193 -16.83 -4.33 0.87
C GLY A 193 -16.70 -3.63 -0.49
N VAL A 194 -15.70 -3.99 -1.29
CA VAL A 194 -15.53 -3.49 -2.67
C VAL A 194 -16.74 -3.90 -3.52
N GLY A 195 -17.14 -5.17 -3.47
CA GLY A 195 -18.32 -5.67 -4.21
C GLY A 195 -19.61 -4.96 -3.78
N THR A 196 -19.79 -4.76 -2.47
CA THR A 196 -20.95 -4.03 -1.93
C THR A 196 -20.96 -2.58 -2.40
N ALA A 197 -19.85 -1.87 -2.30
CA ALA A 197 -19.73 -0.49 -2.78
C ALA A 197 -20.05 -0.38 -4.28
N PHE A 198 -19.62 -1.36 -5.07
CA PHE A 198 -19.92 -1.44 -6.50
C PHE A 198 -21.41 -1.58 -6.77
N VAL A 199 -22.08 -2.51 -6.08
CA VAL A 199 -23.52 -2.79 -6.26
C VAL A 199 -24.39 -1.64 -5.74
N VAL A 200 -24.08 -1.13 -4.54
CA VAL A 200 -24.83 -0.02 -3.93
C VAL A 200 -24.65 1.28 -4.73
N GLY A 201 -23.47 1.46 -5.35
CA GLY A 201 -23.21 2.57 -6.28
C GLY A 201 -24.00 2.48 -7.59
N GLY A 202 -24.81 1.43 -7.78
CA GLY A 202 -25.68 1.26 -8.96
C GLY A 202 -24.92 0.90 -10.24
N SER A 203 -23.65 0.52 -10.14
CA SER A 203 -22.87 0.14 -11.32
C SER A 203 -23.31 -1.22 -11.86
N THR A 204 -23.62 -1.25 -13.16
CA THR A 204 -23.98 -2.48 -13.92
C THR A 204 -22.83 -2.94 -14.83
N HIS A 205 -21.63 -2.40 -14.65
CA HIS A 205 -20.50 -2.68 -15.52
C HIS A 205 -19.99 -4.12 -15.34
N VAL A 206 -20.40 -5.02 -16.25
CA VAL A 206 -20.14 -6.48 -16.17
C VAL A 206 -18.66 -6.81 -16.00
N VAL A 207 -17.78 -6.13 -16.74
CA VAL A 207 -16.32 -6.36 -16.62
C VAL A 207 -15.81 -5.93 -15.24
N GLY A 208 -16.32 -4.83 -14.69
CA GLY A 208 -15.98 -4.40 -13.33
C GLY A 208 -16.40 -5.43 -12.28
N LEU A 209 -17.63 -5.94 -12.37
CA LEU A 209 -18.12 -7.01 -11.50
C LEU A 209 -17.27 -8.29 -11.63
N ALA A 210 -16.91 -8.69 -12.85
CA ALA A 210 -16.07 -9.85 -13.10
C ALA A 210 -14.67 -9.68 -12.47
N LEU A 211 -14.05 -8.51 -12.62
CA LEU A 211 -12.76 -8.21 -11.98
C LEU A 211 -12.87 -8.22 -10.45
N GLY A 212 -13.94 -7.66 -9.89
CA GLY A 212 -14.21 -7.73 -8.46
C GLY A 212 -14.28 -9.18 -7.95
N ALA A 213 -15.02 -10.03 -8.67
CA ALA A 213 -15.15 -11.45 -8.36
C ALA A 213 -13.83 -12.23 -8.51
N ILE A 214 -13.02 -11.93 -9.55
CA ILE A 214 -11.69 -12.53 -9.74
C ILE A 214 -10.78 -12.18 -8.55
N GLY A 215 -10.75 -10.92 -8.12
CA GLY A 215 -9.97 -10.51 -6.96
C GLY A 215 -10.40 -11.23 -5.68
N LEU A 216 -11.72 -11.37 -5.46
CA LEU A 216 -12.27 -12.09 -4.31
C LEU A 216 -11.91 -13.59 -4.36
N ALA A 217 -12.04 -14.22 -5.52
CA ALA A 217 -11.66 -15.63 -5.72
C ALA A 217 -10.15 -15.86 -5.49
N ALA A 218 -9.31 -14.93 -5.93
CA ALA A 218 -7.87 -15.00 -5.72
C ALA A 218 -7.51 -14.94 -4.22
N VAL A 219 -8.16 -14.06 -3.44
CA VAL A 219 -7.98 -14.00 -1.99
C VAL A 219 -8.56 -15.24 -1.31
N ALA A 220 -9.73 -15.74 -1.75
CA ALA A 220 -10.34 -16.95 -1.20
C ALA A 220 -9.43 -18.17 -1.31
N GLN A 221 -8.73 -18.35 -2.45
CA GLN A 221 -7.72 -19.40 -2.62
C GLN A 221 -6.56 -19.27 -1.63
N GLY A 222 -6.35 -18.09 -1.06
CA GLY A 222 -5.35 -17.82 -0.05
C GLY A 222 -5.50 -18.67 1.21
N ILE A 223 -6.69 -19.24 1.50
CA ILE A 223 -6.91 -20.15 2.62
C ILE A 223 -5.99 -21.39 2.56
N MET A 224 -5.48 -21.72 1.37
CA MET A 224 -4.60 -22.85 1.14
C MET A 224 -3.14 -22.61 1.58
N GLY A 225 -2.79 -21.40 2.06
CA GLY A 225 -1.47 -21.10 2.61
C GLY A 225 -1.00 -19.67 2.37
N ALA A 226 -0.02 -19.23 3.17
CA ALA A 226 0.47 -17.86 3.21
C ALA A 226 1.02 -17.36 1.85
N GLN A 227 1.71 -18.22 1.11
CA GLN A 227 2.26 -17.87 -0.21
C GLN A 227 1.14 -17.58 -1.22
N ARG A 228 0.08 -18.41 -1.21
CA ARG A 228 -1.09 -18.19 -2.08
C ARG A 228 -1.91 -16.99 -1.64
N LEU A 229 -2.03 -16.74 -0.33
CA LEU A 229 -2.69 -15.55 0.19
C LEU A 229 -1.97 -14.29 -0.28
N TRP A 230 -0.66 -14.24 -0.18
CA TRP A 230 0.14 -13.12 -0.66
C TRP A 230 -0.05 -12.88 -2.16
N ALA A 231 0.08 -13.93 -2.97
CA ALA A 231 -0.13 -13.83 -4.43
C ALA A 231 -1.58 -13.41 -4.77
N GLY A 232 -2.57 -13.97 -4.07
CA GLY A 232 -3.97 -13.61 -4.23
C GLY A 232 -4.25 -12.13 -3.92
N MET A 233 -3.61 -11.58 -2.90
CA MET A 233 -3.72 -10.15 -2.57
C MET A 233 -3.12 -9.24 -3.64
N LEU A 234 -2.03 -9.62 -4.29
CA LEU A 234 -1.47 -8.85 -5.41
C LEU A 234 -2.45 -8.84 -6.60
N VAL A 235 -3.05 -9.97 -6.93
CA VAL A 235 -4.09 -10.06 -7.96
C VAL A 235 -5.31 -9.22 -7.57
N ALA A 236 -5.78 -9.33 -6.32
CA ALA A 236 -6.92 -8.57 -5.82
C ALA A 236 -6.69 -7.06 -5.89
N ALA A 237 -5.50 -6.58 -5.52
CA ALA A 237 -5.17 -5.16 -5.58
C ALA A 237 -5.33 -4.59 -7.00
N VAL A 238 -4.86 -5.31 -8.01
CA VAL A 238 -5.01 -4.93 -9.42
C VAL A 238 -6.47 -5.00 -9.85
N CYS A 239 -7.13 -6.14 -9.61
CA CYS A 239 -8.50 -6.38 -10.03
C CYS A 239 -9.49 -5.41 -9.38
N TRP A 240 -9.37 -5.15 -8.07
CA TRP A 240 -10.27 -4.23 -7.36
C TRP A 240 -10.06 -2.78 -7.75
N THR A 241 -8.79 -2.37 -8.00
CA THR A 241 -8.50 -1.03 -8.53
C THR A 241 -9.13 -0.86 -9.93
N ALA A 242 -8.98 -1.85 -10.81
CA ALA A 242 -9.58 -1.81 -12.13
C ALA A 242 -11.12 -1.90 -12.09
N SER A 243 -11.68 -2.74 -11.21
CA SER A 243 -13.12 -2.84 -10.97
C SER A 243 -13.69 -1.48 -10.56
N TRP A 244 -13.07 -0.84 -9.56
CA TRP A 244 -13.49 0.49 -9.10
C TRP A 244 -13.39 1.54 -10.20
N ALA A 245 -12.33 1.50 -11.01
CA ALA A 245 -12.17 2.37 -12.16
C ALA A 245 -13.34 2.30 -13.15
N LEU A 246 -13.78 1.07 -13.45
CA LEU A 246 -14.87 0.82 -14.37
C LEU A 246 -16.27 1.11 -13.76
N ALA A 247 -16.37 1.11 -12.42
CA ALA A 247 -17.62 1.41 -11.74
C ALA A 247 -17.93 2.91 -11.70
N THR A 248 -16.87 3.73 -11.71
CA THR A 248 -16.95 5.17 -11.47
C THR A 248 -16.71 6.02 -12.72
N GLY A 249 -16.31 5.41 -13.84
CA GLY A 249 -16.17 6.03 -15.17
C GLY A 249 -17.42 5.85 -15.99
#